data_1bfdad67783d3e3ab7e320b9e7b89b50
#
_entry.id   1bfdad67783d3e3ab7e320b9e7b89b50
#
_cell.length_a   1.000
_cell.length_b   1.000
_cell.length_c   1.000
_cell.angle_alpha   90.00
_cell.angle_beta   90.00
_cell.angle_gamma   90.00
#
_symmetry.space_group_name_H-M   'P 1'
#
loop_
_entity.id
_entity.type
_entity.pdbx_description
1 polymer ?
#
loop_
_entity_poly.entity_id
_entity_poly.type
_entity_poly.pdbx_seq_one_letter_code
_entity_poly.pdbx_strand_id
1 'polypeptide(L)'
;WEGPPPPRGCEVFVGKIPRDMYEDELVPVFERAGKIYEFRLMMEFSGENRGYTFVMYTTKEEAQLAIRILNNYEIHPGKFIGVCVSLDNCRLFIGAIPKEKKKEEILDEMKKVTEGVVDVIVYPSATDKTKNRGGFAFVEYESHRAAAMARRKLVPGKFFFFSYSILV
;
A
#
# COMPACT_ATOMS: atom_id res chain seq x y z
N TRP A 1 -8.57 18.14 -7.97
CA TRP A 1 -9.86 17.54 -7.61
C TRP A 1 -10.40 18.14 -6.32
N GLU A 2 -11.56 18.73 -6.38
CA GLU A 2 -12.21 19.40 -5.23
C GLU A 2 -13.38 18.60 -4.65
N GLY A 3 -13.53 17.36 -5.07
CA GLY A 3 -14.61 16.49 -4.62
C GLY A 3 -14.24 15.62 -3.42
N PRO A 4 -15.19 14.80 -2.94
CA PRO A 4 -14.92 13.83 -1.89
C PRO A 4 -13.91 12.78 -2.36
N PRO A 5 -13.22 12.08 -1.42
CA PRO A 5 -12.31 11.01 -1.79
C PRO A 5 -13.01 9.93 -2.62
N PRO A 6 -12.34 9.38 -3.65
CA PRO A 6 -12.93 8.31 -4.45
C PRO A 6 -13.23 7.06 -3.63
N PRO A 7 -14.21 6.25 -4.06
CA PRO A 7 -14.50 4.98 -3.39
C PRO A 7 -13.36 3.98 -3.59
N ARG A 8 -13.41 2.86 -2.88
CA ARG A 8 -12.45 1.76 -3.06
C ARG A 8 -12.47 1.24 -4.49
N GLY A 9 -11.31 0.80 -5.00
CA GLY A 9 -11.17 0.26 -6.35
C GLY A 9 -10.78 1.30 -7.40
N CYS A 10 -10.54 2.54 -6.99
CA CYS A 10 -10.12 3.62 -7.91
C CYS A 10 -8.60 3.75 -8.04
N GLU A 11 -7.83 2.95 -7.32
CA GLU A 11 -6.38 3.01 -7.34
C GLU A 11 -5.76 1.86 -8.10
N VAL A 12 -4.71 2.17 -8.87
CA VAL A 12 -3.89 1.18 -9.57
C VAL A 12 -2.47 1.22 -9.03
N PHE A 13 -1.82 0.05 -9.04
CA PHE A 13 -0.39 -0.09 -8.78
C PHE A 13 0.33 -0.14 -10.12
N VAL A 14 1.42 0.62 -10.23
CA VAL A 14 2.27 0.66 -11.42
C VAL A 14 3.67 0.23 -11.03
N GLY A 15 4.18 -0.81 -11.67
CA GLY A 15 5.53 -1.31 -11.45
C GLY A 15 6.39 -1.22 -12.69
N LYS A 16 7.66 -1.56 -12.53
CA LYS A 16 8.68 -1.54 -13.60
C LYS A 16 8.89 -0.15 -14.22
N ILE A 17 8.73 0.90 -13.42
CA ILE A 17 8.99 2.27 -13.86
C ILE A 17 10.52 2.47 -13.94
N PRO A 18 11.05 3.03 -15.05
CA PRO A 18 12.45 3.43 -15.10
C PRO A 18 12.76 4.39 -13.94
N ARG A 19 13.86 4.15 -13.23
CA ARG A 19 14.18 4.86 -11.99
C ARG A 19 14.51 6.34 -12.15
N ASP A 20 14.78 6.78 -13.36
CA ASP A 20 15.09 8.16 -13.72
C ASP A 20 13.88 8.96 -14.22
N MET A 21 12.69 8.38 -14.14
CA MET A 21 11.44 9.07 -14.51
C MET A 21 10.75 9.65 -13.28
N TYR A 22 10.13 10.80 -13.47
CA TYR A 22 9.45 11.53 -12.40
C TYR A 22 8.03 11.92 -12.82
N GLU A 23 7.33 12.61 -11.93
CA GLU A 23 5.90 12.96 -12.11
C GLU A 23 5.65 13.75 -13.39
N ASP A 24 6.57 14.62 -13.78
CA ASP A 24 6.44 15.46 -14.98
C ASP A 24 6.29 14.63 -16.27
N GLU A 25 6.95 13.47 -16.33
CA GLU A 25 6.83 12.56 -17.47
C GLU A 25 5.72 11.51 -17.26
N LEU A 26 5.50 11.08 -16.02
CA LEU A 26 4.59 9.98 -15.70
C LEU A 26 3.12 10.43 -15.66
N VAL A 27 2.81 11.55 -15.01
CA VAL A 27 1.43 12.01 -14.84
C VAL A 27 0.69 12.17 -16.19
N PRO A 28 1.28 12.79 -17.22
CA PRO A 28 0.58 12.89 -18.50
C PRO A 28 0.22 11.54 -19.15
N VAL A 29 1.02 10.52 -18.93
CA VAL A 29 0.74 9.17 -19.44
C VAL A 29 -0.50 8.59 -18.77
N PHE A 30 -0.60 8.73 -17.45
CA PHE A 30 -1.72 8.18 -16.67
C PHE A 30 -2.99 9.01 -16.79
N GLU A 31 -2.88 10.31 -17.07
CA GLU A 31 -4.04 11.16 -17.36
C GLU A 31 -4.80 10.74 -18.62
N ARG A 32 -4.17 9.97 -19.50
CA ARG A 32 -4.83 9.41 -20.70
C ARG A 32 -5.97 8.46 -20.35
N ALA A 33 -5.93 7.82 -19.20
CA ALA A 33 -6.98 6.91 -18.74
C ALA A 33 -8.11 7.63 -18.01
N GLY A 34 -7.87 8.80 -17.45
CA GLY A 34 -8.87 9.55 -16.72
C GLY A 34 -8.29 10.57 -15.79
N LYS A 35 -9.15 11.18 -15.00
CA LYS A 35 -8.77 12.22 -14.05
C LYS A 35 -8.12 11.62 -12.81
N ILE A 36 -6.92 12.08 -12.52
CA ILE A 36 -6.14 11.61 -11.38
C ILE A 36 -6.56 12.39 -10.12
N TYR A 37 -6.91 11.67 -9.08
CA TYR A 37 -7.16 12.22 -7.74
C TYR A 37 -5.85 12.38 -6.98
N GLU A 38 -4.98 11.35 -7.00
CA GLU A 38 -3.71 11.35 -6.29
C GLU A 38 -2.68 10.52 -7.05
N PHE A 39 -1.45 11.01 -7.12
CA PHE A 39 -0.32 10.33 -7.73
C PHE A 39 0.82 10.25 -6.70
N ARG A 40 1.21 9.04 -6.32
CA ARG A 40 2.25 8.82 -5.30
C ARG A 40 3.41 8.03 -5.87
N LEU A 41 4.42 8.75 -6.34
CA LEU A 41 5.66 8.13 -6.78
C LEU A 41 6.51 7.80 -5.56
N MET A 42 6.91 6.53 -5.42
CA MET A 42 7.73 6.08 -4.31
C MET A 42 9.18 6.44 -4.59
N MET A 43 9.82 7.13 -3.64
CA MET A 43 11.15 7.71 -3.82
C MET A 43 12.18 7.09 -2.88
N GLU A 44 13.41 6.97 -3.38
CA GLU A 44 14.58 6.64 -2.59
C GLU A 44 15.22 7.91 -2.00
N PHE A 45 16.03 7.74 -0.99
CA PHE A 45 16.80 8.86 -0.43
C PHE A 45 17.80 9.45 -1.44
N SER A 46 18.23 8.67 -2.41
CA SER A 46 19.15 9.12 -3.48
C SER A 46 18.51 10.12 -4.44
N GLY A 47 17.18 10.27 -4.42
CA GLY A 47 16.44 11.09 -5.37
C GLY A 47 15.91 10.33 -6.58
N GLU A 48 16.25 9.05 -6.73
CA GLU A 48 15.66 8.18 -7.75
C GLU A 48 14.32 7.62 -7.27
N ASN A 49 13.44 7.27 -8.19
CA ASN A 49 12.23 6.56 -7.81
C ASN A 49 12.52 5.08 -7.53
N ARG A 50 11.64 4.41 -6.78
CA ARG A 50 11.78 3.00 -6.42
C ARG A 50 11.32 2.04 -7.51
N GLY A 51 10.89 2.54 -8.66
CA GLY A 51 10.38 1.73 -9.76
C GLY A 51 8.89 1.47 -9.70
N TYR A 52 8.17 2.06 -8.76
CA TYR A 52 6.72 1.88 -8.66
C TYR A 52 6.01 3.12 -8.13
N THR A 53 4.72 3.23 -8.49
CA THR A 53 3.85 4.31 -8.05
C THR A 53 2.43 3.80 -7.82
N PHE A 54 1.66 4.54 -7.06
CA PHE A 54 0.23 4.35 -6.91
C PHE A 54 -0.51 5.52 -7.54
N VAL A 55 -1.45 5.22 -8.41
CA VAL A 55 -2.26 6.23 -9.10
C VAL A 55 -3.73 6.02 -8.73
N MET A 56 -4.32 7.02 -8.08
CA MET A 56 -5.73 6.98 -7.71
C MET A 56 -6.52 7.84 -8.67
N TYR A 57 -7.48 7.24 -9.36
CA TYR A 57 -8.39 7.93 -10.24
C TYR A 57 -9.66 8.35 -9.51
N THR A 58 -10.46 9.20 -10.13
CA THR A 58 -11.70 9.68 -9.52
C THR A 58 -12.84 8.65 -9.60
N THR A 59 -12.74 7.67 -10.51
CA THR A 59 -13.75 6.62 -10.69
C THR A 59 -13.08 5.25 -10.89
N LYS A 60 -13.84 4.18 -10.61
CA LYS A 60 -13.39 2.80 -10.85
C LYS A 60 -13.17 2.51 -12.33
N GLU A 61 -14.02 3.06 -13.17
CA GLU A 61 -13.97 2.87 -14.62
C GLU A 61 -12.66 3.43 -15.20
N GLU A 62 -12.23 4.57 -14.72
CA GLU A 62 -10.94 5.16 -15.10
C GLU A 62 -9.77 4.28 -14.66
N ALA A 63 -9.81 3.74 -13.45
CA ALA A 63 -8.78 2.82 -12.95
C ALA A 63 -8.73 1.53 -13.80
N GLN A 64 -9.88 0.97 -14.13
CA GLN A 64 -9.96 -0.21 -14.99
C GLN A 64 -9.46 0.07 -16.41
N LEU A 65 -9.77 1.23 -16.95
CA LEU A 65 -9.25 1.66 -18.25
C LEU A 65 -7.74 1.80 -18.24
N ALA A 66 -7.18 2.37 -17.16
CA ALA A 66 -5.73 2.49 -17.00
C ALA A 66 -5.04 1.13 -17.07
N ILE A 67 -5.60 0.12 -16.41
CA ILE A 67 -5.07 -1.25 -16.47
C ILE A 67 -5.09 -1.76 -17.90
N ARG A 68 -6.21 -1.57 -18.61
CA ARG A 68 -6.34 -2.07 -19.99
C ARG A 68 -5.38 -1.43 -20.96
N ILE A 69 -5.24 -0.10 -20.93
CA ILE A 69 -4.47 0.63 -21.95
C ILE A 69 -3.01 0.83 -21.58
N LEU A 70 -2.65 0.77 -20.29
CA LEU A 70 -1.31 1.09 -19.82
C LEU A 70 -0.53 -0.12 -19.30
N ASN A 71 -1.17 -1.25 -19.05
CA ASN A 71 -0.43 -2.46 -18.71
C ASN A 71 0.38 -2.91 -19.93
N ASN A 72 1.66 -3.17 -19.74
CA ASN A 72 2.64 -3.45 -20.80
C ASN A 72 2.85 -2.29 -21.78
N TYR A 73 2.54 -1.07 -21.37
CA TYR A 73 2.81 0.11 -22.16
C TYR A 73 4.32 0.39 -22.25
N GLU A 74 4.81 0.63 -23.45
CA GLU A 74 6.21 0.99 -23.66
C GLU A 74 6.43 2.47 -23.36
N ILE A 75 6.89 2.75 -22.16
CA ILE A 75 7.04 4.14 -21.69
C ILE A 75 8.32 4.79 -22.20
N HIS A 76 9.37 3.99 -22.38
CA HIS A 76 10.60 4.35 -23.07
C HIS A 76 11.01 3.18 -23.96
N PRO A 77 11.87 3.37 -24.99
CA PRO A 77 12.29 2.28 -25.86
C PRO A 77 12.81 1.07 -25.08
N GLY A 78 12.15 -0.06 -25.25
CA GLY A 78 12.49 -1.31 -24.54
C GLY A 78 12.08 -1.35 -23.08
N LYS A 79 11.37 -0.34 -22.56
CA LYS A 79 10.92 -0.28 -21.16
C LYS A 79 9.39 -0.32 -21.08
N PHE A 80 8.88 -1.42 -20.54
CA PHE A 80 7.46 -1.67 -20.42
C PHE A 80 7.04 -1.61 -18.96
N ILE A 81 6.01 -0.83 -18.66
CA ILE A 81 5.46 -0.73 -17.30
C ILE A 81 4.38 -1.79 -17.08
N GLY A 82 4.19 -2.19 -15.83
CA GLY A 82 3.09 -3.05 -15.44
C GLY A 82 2.06 -2.26 -14.67
N VAL A 83 0.78 -2.41 -15.01
CA VAL A 83 -0.33 -1.75 -14.31
C VAL A 83 -1.33 -2.81 -13.88
N CYS A 84 -1.65 -2.82 -12.58
CA CYS A 84 -2.62 -3.76 -12.03
C CYS A 84 -3.47 -3.08 -10.94
N VAL A 85 -4.51 -3.77 -10.51
CA VAL A 85 -5.34 -3.28 -9.40
C VAL A 85 -4.48 -3.14 -8.15
N SER A 86 -4.57 -2.00 -7.47
CA SER A 86 -3.97 -1.83 -6.17
C SER A 86 -4.90 -2.43 -5.12
N LEU A 87 -4.53 -3.60 -4.64
CA LEU A 87 -5.19 -4.24 -3.52
C LEU A 87 -4.37 -3.92 -2.26
N ASP A 88 -5.04 -3.62 -1.16
CA ASP A 88 -4.42 -3.61 0.18
C ASP A 88 -3.48 -2.46 0.55
N ASN A 89 -3.51 -1.36 -0.18
CA ASN A 89 -2.75 -0.17 0.23
C ASN A 89 -3.33 0.53 1.49
N CYS A 90 -4.46 0.03 2.00
CA CYS A 90 -5.05 0.43 3.27
C CYS A 90 -4.69 -0.53 4.41
N ARG A 91 -3.75 -1.46 4.19
CA ARG A 91 -3.35 -2.47 5.17
C ARG A 91 -1.90 -2.33 5.59
N LEU A 92 -1.63 -2.54 6.88
CA LEU A 92 -0.28 -2.73 7.38
C LEU A 92 -0.04 -4.20 7.68
N PHE A 93 1.11 -4.70 7.27
CA PHE A 93 1.58 -6.03 7.63
C PHE A 93 2.28 -5.99 8.99
N ILE A 94 1.89 -6.89 9.88
CA ILE A 94 2.54 -7.09 11.17
C ILE A 94 3.01 -8.54 11.23
N GLY A 95 4.32 -8.72 11.35
CA GLY A 95 4.93 -10.04 11.50
C GLY A 95 5.28 -10.37 12.94
N ALA A 96 5.72 -11.62 13.17
CA ALA A 96 6.21 -12.11 14.46
C ALA A 96 5.21 -11.94 15.62
N ILE A 97 3.92 -12.14 15.36
CA ILE A 97 2.87 -12.06 16.38
C ILE A 97 2.96 -13.29 17.29
N PRO A 98 2.99 -13.13 18.64
CA PRO A 98 2.94 -14.26 19.55
C PRO A 98 1.70 -15.11 19.33
N LYS A 99 1.85 -16.43 19.40
CA LYS A 99 0.74 -17.39 19.18
C LYS A 99 -0.45 -17.19 20.11
N GLU A 100 -0.21 -16.60 21.26
CA GLU A 100 -1.21 -16.38 22.31
C GLU A 100 -2.08 -15.16 22.06
N LYS A 101 -1.69 -14.30 21.12
CA LYS A 101 -2.42 -13.07 20.83
C LYS A 101 -3.61 -13.34 19.95
N LYS A 102 -4.76 -12.93 20.43
CA LYS A 102 -6.03 -13.02 19.72
C LYS A 102 -6.26 -11.77 18.88
N LYS A 103 -7.11 -11.92 17.86
CA LYS A 103 -7.51 -10.83 16.98
C LYS A 103 -8.00 -9.59 17.75
N GLU A 104 -8.85 -9.80 18.74
CA GLU A 104 -9.44 -8.73 19.54
C GLU A 104 -8.39 -7.94 20.33
N GLU A 105 -7.37 -8.62 20.85
CA GLU A 105 -6.27 -7.98 21.57
C GLU A 105 -5.44 -7.09 20.66
N ILE A 106 -5.13 -7.58 19.46
CA ILE A 106 -4.38 -6.83 18.45
C ILE A 106 -5.19 -5.61 17.98
N LEU A 107 -6.48 -5.81 17.73
CA LEU A 107 -7.39 -4.76 17.31
C LEU A 107 -7.46 -3.63 18.35
N ASP A 108 -7.63 -3.98 19.62
CA ASP A 108 -7.72 -3.00 20.71
C ASP A 108 -6.41 -2.20 20.85
N GLU A 109 -5.28 -2.86 20.75
CA GLU A 109 -3.98 -2.21 20.85
C GLU A 109 -3.72 -1.27 19.69
N MET A 110 -4.02 -1.71 18.48
CA MET A 110 -3.84 -0.88 17.29
C MET A 110 -4.75 0.34 17.30
N LYS A 111 -5.96 0.22 17.81
CA LYS A 111 -6.88 1.35 18.00
C LYS A 111 -6.37 2.37 19.02
N LYS A 112 -5.62 1.93 20.01
CA LYS A 112 -5.02 2.83 21.03
C LYS A 112 -3.83 3.62 20.50
N VAL A 113 -3.03 3.03 19.62
CA VAL A 113 -1.78 3.62 19.15
C VAL A 113 -1.88 4.26 17.78
N THR A 114 -2.88 3.91 16.99
CA THR A 114 -3.10 4.46 15.63
C THR A 114 -4.56 4.83 15.42
N GLU A 115 -4.82 5.73 14.47
CA GLU A 115 -6.15 6.17 14.12
C GLU A 115 -6.65 5.51 12.84
N GLY A 116 -7.97 5.33 12.73
CA GLY A 116 -8.61 4.85 11.51
C GLY A 116 -8.57 3.34 11.32
N VAL A 117 -8.32 2.59 12.38
CA VAL A 117 -8.34 1.12 12.30
C VAL A 117 -9.78 0.63 12.09
N VAL A 118 -9.98 -0.17 11.04
CA VAL A 118 -11.27 -0.78 10.70
C VAL A 118 -11.35 -2.22 11.18
N ASP A 119 -10.33 -3.02 10.88
CA ASP A 119 -10.30 -4.44 11.24
C ASP A 119 -8.88 -4.98 11.27
N VAL A 120 -8.74 -6.18 11.78
CA VAL A 120 -7.49 -6.94 11.81
C VAL A 120 -7.76 -8.34 11.29
N ILE A 121 -6.91 -8.81 10.37
CA ILE A 121 -6.98 -10.17 9.85
C ILE A 121 -5.74 -10.91 10.35
N VAL A 122 -5.92 -11.96 11.14
CA VAL A 122 -4.83 -12.73 11.72
C VAL A 122 -4.64 -14.03 10.93
N TYR A 123 -3.41 -14.27 10.51
CA TYR A 123 -3.02 -15.51 9.85
C TYR A 123 -2.10 -16.30 10.80
N PRO A 124 -2.58 -17.41 11.37
CA PRO A 124 -1.72 -18.23 12.22
C PRO A 124 -0.62 -18.89 11.39
N SER A 125 0.57 -19.02 11.98
CA SER A 125 1.67 -19.73 11.34
C SER A 125 1.32 -21.20 11.17
N ALA A 126 1.06 -21.63 9.94
CA ALA A 126 0.65 -23.00 9.64
C ALA A 126 1.81 -23.99 9.51
N THR A 127 3.05 -23.52 9.42
CA THR A 127 4.14 -24.34 8.89
C THR A 127 5.15 -24.84 9.90
N ASP A 128 5.14 -24.36 11.14
CA ASP A 128 6.12 -24.87 12.10
C ASP A 128 5.65 -24.76 13.55
N LYS A 129 5.12 -25.88 14.07
CA LYS A 129 4.74 -25.98 15.49
C LYS A 129 5.95 -26.01 16.43
N THR A 130 7.15 -26.18 15.90
CA THR A 130 8.38 -26.35 16.68
C THR A 130 9.23 -25.10 16.80
N LYS A 131 9.08 -24.17 15.87
CA LYS A 131 9.74 -22.85 15.93
C LYS A 131 8.73 -21.84 16.45
N ASN A 132 9.05 -21.18 17.54
CA ASN A 132 8.27 -20.11 18.17
C ASN A 132 8.11 -18.86 17.30
N ARG A 133 7.94 -19.04 16.00
CA ARG A 133 7.64 -17.96 15.09
C ARG A 133 6.14 -17.78 15.06
N GLY A 134 5.69 -16.67 15.61
CA GLY A 134 4.30 -16.29 15.58
C GLY A 134 3.81 -16.09 14.16
N GLY A 135 2.49 -16.04 13.98
CA GLY A 135 1.84 -15.72 12.73
C GLY A 135 2.05 -14.28 12.31
N PHE A 136 1.33 -13.87 11.30
CA PHE A 136 1.30 -12.49 10.86
C PHE A 136 -0.15 -11.99 10.80
N ALA A 137 -0.30 -10.67 10.76
CA ALA A 137 -1.61 -10.05 10.65
C ALA A 137 -1.56 -8.87 9.67
N PHE A 138 -2.72 -8.57 9.09
CA PHE A 138 -2.93 -7.32 8.38
C PHE A 138 -3.89 -6.45 9.18
N VAL A 139 -3.49 -5.21 9.43
CA VAL A 139 -4.35 -4.22 10.05
C VAL A 139 -4.96 -3.38 8.94
N GLU A 140 -6.29 -3.41 8.82
CA GLU A 140 -7.00 -2.60 7.84
C GLU A 140 -7.33 -1.23 8.42
N TYR A 141 -7.04 -0.20 7.63
CA TYR A 141 -7.34 1.18 7.94
C TYR A 141 -8.43 1.71 7.01
N GLU A 142 -9.10 2.76 7.44
CA GLU A 142 -10.18 3.40 6.66
C GLU A 142 -9.70 4.03 5.35
N SER A 143 -8.41 4.36 5.26
CA SER A 143 -7.78 4.93 4.07
C SER A 143 -6.30 4.58 4.00
N HIS A 144 -5.70 4.71 2.81
CA HIS A 144 -4.25 4.53 2.69
C HIS A 144 -3.49 5.61 3.48
N ARG A 145 -4.05 6.80 3.63
CA ARG A 145 -3.46 7.88 4.42
C ARG A 145 -3.37 7.48 5.89
N ALA A 146 -4.43 6.91 6.44
CA ALA A 146 -4.44 6.40 7.81
C ALA A 146 -3.40 5.30 8.00
N ALA A 147 -3.30 4.36 7.05
CA ALA A 147 -2.29 3.31 7.08
C ALA A 147 -0.87 3.88 7.00
N ALA A 148 -0.62 4.85 6.13
CA ALA A 148 0.69 5.50 5.99
C ALA A 148 1.09 6.27 7.26
N MET A 149 0.15 6.96 7.88
CA MET A 149 0.39 7.67 9.14
C MET A 149 0.69 6.70 10.27
N ALA A 150 -0.05 5.60 10.33
CA ALA A 150 0.20 4.53 11.31
C ALA A 150 1.60 3.92 11.12
N ARG A 151 1.98 3.66 9.87
CA ARG A 151 3.32 3.17 9.55
C ARG A 151 4.41 4.10 10.05
N ARG A 152 4.30 5.38 9.77
CA ARG A 152 5.29 6.39 10.23
C ARG A 152 5.41 6.42 11.74
N LYS A 153 4.31 6.24 12.44
CA LYS A 153 4.26 6.22 13.90
C LYS A 153 4.92 4.97 14.48
N LEU A 154 4.79 3.83 13.82
CA LEU A 154 5.21 2.52 14.32
C LEU A 154 6.61 2.08 13.86
N VAL A 155 7.06 2.49 12.67
CA VAL A 155 8.33 2.05 12.07
C VAL A 155 9.59 2.45 12.85
N PRO A 156 9.67 3.57 13.59
CA PRO A 156 10.85 3.84 14.41
C PRO A 156 11.06 2.91 15.61
N GLY A 157 10.19 1.91 15.80
CA GLY A 157 10.40 0.85 16.80
C GLY A 157 10.30 1.29 18.25
N LYS A 158 9.71 2.44 18.52
CA LYS A 158 9.58 2.96 19.90
C LYS A 158 8.36 2.43 20.66
N PHE A 159 7.54 1.60 20.03
CA PHE A 159 6.38 1.00 20.68
C PHE A 159 6.61 -0.51 20.87
N PHE A 160 7.29 -0.84 21.94
CA PHE A 160 7.53 -2.23 22.36
C PHE A 160 6.34 -2.80 23.13
N PHE A 161 5.12 -2.66 22.63
CA PHE A 161 4.03 -3.39 23.30
C PHE A 161 4.04 -4.86 22.96
N PHE A 162 4.58 -5.20 21.80
CA PHE A 162 4.86 -6.57 21.38
C PHE A 162 6.06 -6.52 20.46
N SER A 163 6.87 -7.54 20.43
CA SER A 163 8.00 -7.65 19.49
C SER A 163 7.49 -7.85 18.06
N TYR A 164 6.77 -6.89 17.52
CA TYR A 164 6.26 -6.94 16.16
C TYR A 164 7.29 -6.37 15.19
N SER A 165 7.54 -7.11 14.12
CA SER A 165 8.23 -6.59 12.96
C SER A 165 7.19 -6.01 12.02
N ILE A 166 7.17 -4.70 11.85
CA ILE A 166 6.33 -4.06 10.86
C ILE A 166 7.15 -4.02 9.58
N LEU A 167 6.77 -4.88 8.64
CA LEU A 167 7.33 -4.91 7.31
C LEU A 167 6.34 -4.24 6.35
N VAL A 168 6.87 -3.46 5.47
CA VAL A 168 6.10 -2.79 4.43
C VAL A 168 6.61 -3.23 3.07
#